data_84f4f8b721f641beefa8523b07e120c1
#
_entry.id   84f4f8b721f641beefa8523b07e120c1
#
_cell.length_a   1.000
_cell.length_b   1.000
_cell.length_c   1.000
_cell.angle_alpha   90.00
_cell.angle_beta   90.00
_cell.angle_gamma   90.00
#
_symmetry.space_group_name_H-M   'P 1'
#
loop_
_entity.id
_entity.type
_entity.pdbx_description
1 polymer ?
#
loop_
_entity_poly.entity_id
_entity_poly.type
_entity_poly.pdbx_seq_one_letter_code
_entity_poly.pdbx_strand_id
1 'polypeptide(L)'
;MAGAAGLVALPRTAAIAGPTDPSVATVVADADSGRVLARSGPAAERASPCSTFKIPIALMGFETGILEDPTHPVWTYRPDLPASRPEEKGAIDPTAWLRDSVVWYSQEITRKLGVARFRGFVDAFHYGNMDVSGNPGANDGLTRAWLVSSLQISADEQVAFLRRMLGRELGLSGHAYAMTAETMPEFQAAGGWTVHGKTGSGRAQRTDGKPAQNRPLGWFVGWAEKGGRRVVFARRQVFDHPSDALNGRKVRNGLLADLAGLAG
;
A
#
# COMPACT_ATOMS: atom_id res chain seq x y z
N MET A 1 -43.20 -26.45 -28.75
CA MET A 1 -41.93 -25.95 -29.35
C MET A 1 -41.10 -25.33 -28.26
N ALA A 2 -40.05 -26.04 -27.80
CA ALA A 2 -39.21 -25.64 -26.70
C ALA A 2 -38.00 -24.90 -27.29
N GLY A 3 -37.83 -23.60 -26.93
CA GLY A 3 -36.72 -22.78 -27.31
C GLY A 3 -35.51 -23.04 -26.40
N ALA A 4 -34.44 -23.56 -26.94
CA ALA A 4 -33.16 -23.72 -26.24
C ALA A 4 -32.46 -22.37 -26.07
N ALA A 5 -32.28 -21.93 -24.83
CA ALA A 5 -31.45 -20.78 -24.50
C ALA A 5 -29.96 -21.18 -24.54
N GLY A 6 -29.24 -20.73 -25.56
CA GLY A 6 -27.80 -20.93 -25.65
C GLY A 6 -27.06 -20.11 -24.61
N LEU A 7 -26.34 -20.77 -23.70
CA LEU A 7 -25.33 -20.14 -22.83
C LEU A 7 -24.16 -19.66 -23.72
N VAL A 8 -24.01 -18.36 -23.85
CA VAL A 8 -22.79 -17.76 -24.40
C VAL A 8 -21.71 -17.82 -23.32
N ALA A 9 -20.74 -18.71 -23.48
CA ALA A 9 -19.56 -18.75 -22.64
C ALA A 9 -18.65 -17.55 -22.96
N LEU A 10 -18.42 -16.68 -22.00
CA LEU A 10 -17.44 -15.61 -22.09
C LEU A 10 -16.03 -16.20 -22.23
N PRO A 11 -15.17 -15.64 -23.12
CA PRO A 11 -13.82 -16.13 -23.28
C PRO A 11 -13.03 -15.87 -21.98
N ARG A 12 -12.53 -16.93 -21.35
CA ARG A 12 -11.50 -16.87 -20.33
C ARG A 12 -10.21 -16.37 -20.99
N THR A 13 -9.87 -15.09 -20.86
CA THR A 13 -8.52 -14.61 -21.18
C THR A 13 -7.54 -15.31 -20.25
N ALA A 14 -6.66 -16.13 -20.84
CA ALA A 14 -5.59 -16.79 -20.13
C ALA A 14 -4.66 -15.72 -19.53
N ALA A 15 -4.59 -15.69 -18.20
CA ALA A 15 -3.53 -14.95 -17.52
C ALA A 15 -2.19 -15.54 -17.96
N ILE A 16 -1.28 -14.73 -18.48
CA ILE A 16 0.09 -15.14 -18.79
C ILE A 16 0.77 -15.41 -17.44
N ALA A 17 0.79 -16.67 -17.04
CA ALA A 17 1.56 -17.14 -15.90
C ALA A 17 3.03 -17.25 -16.34
N GLY A 18 3.83 -16.20 -16.12
CA GLY A 18 5.28 -16.32 -16.09
C GLY A 18 5.72 -17.23 -14.93
N PRO A 19 6.98 -17.70 -14.89
CA PRO A 19 7.46 -18.54 -13.81
C PRO A 19 7.17 -17.87 -12.47
N THR A 20 6.35 -18.51 -11.66
CA THR A 20 5.86 -17.96 -10.39
C THR A 20 6.92 -18.22 -9.33
N ASP A 21 7.75 -17.22 -9.05
CA ASP A 21 8.54 -17.22 -7.83
C ASP A 21 7.56 -17.18 -6.63
N PRO A 22 7.49 -18.24 -5.81
CA PRO A 22 6.55 -18.30 -4.70
C PRO A 22 6.82 -17.22 -3.63
N SER A 23 7.96 -16.55 -3.68
CA SER A 23 8.30 -15.44 -2.81
C SER A 23 7.69 -14.10 -3.27
N VAL A 24 7.22 -14.00 -4.52
CA VAL A 24 6.71 -12.77 -5.13
C VAL A 24 5.22 -12.88 -5.43
N ALA A 25 4.42 -12.01 -4.83
CA ALA A 25 3.02 -11.82 -5.17
C ALA A 25 2.87 -10.53 -5.99
N THR A 26 2.22 -10.59 -7.15
CA THR A 26 1.95 -9.43 -8.00
C THR A 26 0.49 -9.44 -8.45
N VAL A 27 -0.16 -8.29 -8.34
CA VAL A 27 -1.48 -8.04 -8.94
C VAL A 27 -1.44 -6.71 -9.66
N VAL A 28 -1.90 -6.70 -10.92
CA VAL A 28 -2.12 -5.50 -11.72
C VAL A 28 -3.54 -5.57 -12.27
N ALA A 29 -4.32 -4.52 -12.12
CA ALA A 29 -5.68 -4.44 -12.62
C ALA A 29 -5.93 -3.09 -13.29
N ASP A 30 -6.79 -3.08 -14.26
CA ASP A 30 -7.37 -1.86 -14.84
C ASP A 30 -8.14 -1.11 -13.73
N ALA A 31 -7.83 0.17 -13.55
CA ALA A 31 -8.35 0.93 -12.43
C ALA A 31 -9.87 1.14 -12.52
N ASP A 32 -10.37 1.37 -13.73
CA ASP A 32 -11.77 1.73 -13.95
C ASP A 32 -12.67 0.48 -13.97
N SER A 33 -12.36 -0.50 -14.82
CA SER A 33 -13.16 -1.73 -14.96
C SER A 33 -12.92 -2.76 -13.86
N GLY A 34 -11.75 -2.74 -13.20
CA GLY A 34 -11.33 -3.78 -12.25
C GLY A 34 -10.88 -5.08 -12.89
N ARG A 35 -10.78 -5.13 -14.20
CA ARG A 35 -10.29 -6.31 -14.90
C ARG A 35 -8.84 -6.59 -14.49
N VAL A 36 -8.58 -7.77 -13.96
CA VAL A 36 -7.22 -8.22 -13.61
C VAL A 36 -6.43 -8.44 -14.91
N LEU A 37 -5.32 -7.71 -15.04
CA LEU A 37 -4.41 -7.79 -16.18
C LEU A 37 -3.29 -8.80 -15.93
N ALA A 38 -2.75 -8.80 -14.70
CA ALA A 38 -1.76 -9.78 -14.27
C ALA A 38 -2.01 -10.16 -12.81
N ARG A 39 -1.85 -11.45 -12.47
CA ARG A 39 -1.92 -11.96 -11.09
C ARG A 39 -1.00 -13.18 -10.97
N SER A 40 -0.05 -13.12 -10.05
CA SER A 40 0.91 -14.21 -9.84
C SER A 40 1.30 -14.36 -8.37
N GLY A 41 1.83 -15.53 -8.03
CA GLY A 41 2.31 -15.87 -6.70
C GLY A 41 1.21 -15.89 -5.64
N PRO A 42 1.57 -15.82 -4.35
CA PRO A 42 0.63 -15.89 -3.22
C PRO A 42 -0.11 -14.56 -3.00
N ALA A 43 -0.85 -14.09 -4.02
CA ALA A 43 -1.48 -12.77 -4.03
C ALA A 43 -2.62 -12.61 -3.00
N ALA A 44 -3.24 -13.71 -2.58
CA ALA A 44 -4.29 -13.72 -1.55
C ALA A 44 -3.72 -13.81 -0.11
N GLU A 45 -2.44 -14.13 0.05
CA GLU A 45 -1.85 -14.21 1.37
C GLU A 45 -1.62 -12.84 1.96
N ARG A 46 -2.07 -12.65 3.20
CA ARG A 46 -1.90 -11.41 3.94
C ARG A 46 -0.51 -11.31 4.56
N ALA A 47 -0.01 -10.08 4.64
CA ALA A 47 1.19 -9.72 5.37
C ALA A 47 1.03 -8.30 5.93
N SER A 48 1.91 -7.91 6.88
CA SER A 48 1.89 -6.53 7.39
C SER A 48 2.09 -5.54 6.24
N PRO A 49 1.26 -4.50 6.12
CA PRO A 49 1.39 -3.48 5.07
C PRO A 49 2.66 -2.64 5.21
N CYS A 50 3.24 -2.57 6.38
CA CYS A 50 4.37 -1.69 6.66
C CYS A 50 4.08 -0.25 6.21
N SER A 51 5.02 0.40 5.55
CA SER A 51 4.87 1.79 5.13
C SER A 51 3.91 2.02 3.95
N THR A 52 3.32 0.98 3.34
CA THR A 52 2.23 1.19 2.37
C THR A 52 0.96 1.68 3.04
N PHE A 53 0.79 1.41 4.34
CA PHE A 53 -0.31 1.93 5.15
C PHE A 53 -0.30 3.46 5.30
N LYS A 54 0.78 4.14 4.90
CA LYS A 54 0.81 5.60 4.82
C LYS A 54 -0.21 6.18 3.84
N ILE A 55 -0.64 5.42 2.83
CA ILE A 55 -1.72 5.84 1.91
C ILE A 55 -3.05 6.00 2.67
N PRO A 56 -3.56 4.98 3.39
CA PRO A 56 -4.72 5.17 4.27
C PRO A 56 -4.53 6.29 5.30
N ILE A 57 -3.35 6.40 5.93
CA ILE A 57 -3.09 7.47 6.92
C ILE A 57 -3.15 8.87 6.27
N ALA A 58 -2.68 9.02 5.02
CA ALA A 58 -2.78 10.29 4.30
C ALA A 58 -4.26 10.67 4.07
N LEU A 59 -5.07 9.72 3.58
CA LEU A 59 -6.51 9.92 3.42
C LEU A 59 -7.17 10.34 4.74
N MET A 60 -6.87 9.65 5.85
CA MET A 60 -7.38 9.99 7.18
C MET A 60 -6.94 11.38 7.63
N GLY A 61 -5.67 11.71 7.41
CA GLY A 61 -5.08 12.99 7.81
C GLY A 61 -5.70 14.17 7.08
N PHE A 62 -5.82 14.08 5.74
CA PHE A 62 -6.44 15.13 4.93
C PHE A 62 -7.96 15.22 5.14
N GLU A 63 -8.64 14.10 5.37
CA GLU A 63 -10.07 14.11 5.66
C GLU A 63 -10.41 14.81 6.97
N THR A 64 -9.54 14.71 7.96
CA THR A 64 -9.77 15.27 9.30
C THR A 64 -9.12 16.63 9.54
N GLY A 65 -8.43 17.20 8.53
CA GLY A 65 -7.72 18.47 8.65
C GLY A 65 -6.48 18.40 9.53
N ILE A 66 -5.99 17.19 9.88
CA ILE A 66 -4.69 17.01 10.54
C ILE A 66 -3.55 17.31 9.57
N LEU A 67 -3.75 16.95 8.32
CA LEU A 67 -2.96 17.39 7.17
C LEU A 67 -3.80 18.40 6.38
N GLU A 68 -3.21 19.51 5.97
CA GLU A 68 -3.88 20.61 5.29
C GLU A 68 -3.68 20.52 3.78
N ASP A 69 -2.41 20.40 3.37
CA ASP A 69 -1.97 20.31 1.98
C ASP A 69 -0.65 19.51 1.89
N PRO A 70 -0.05 19.32 0.70
CA PRO A 70 1.21 18.58 0.53
C PRO A 70 2.40 19.15 1.29
N THR A 71 2.33 20.40 1.75
CA THR A 71 3.42 21.12 2.43
C THR A 71 3.09 21.48 3.87
N HIS A 72 1.87 21.28 4.33
CA HIS A 72 1.41 21.60 5.69
C HIS A 72 0.62 20.45 6.33
N PRO A 73 0.79 20.24 7.66
CA PRO A 73 1.69 20.96 8.57
C PRO A 73 3.14 20.50 8.45
N VAL A 74 4.06 21.38 8.75
CA VAL A 74 5.47 21.03 8.97
C VAL A 74 5.68 20.70 10.44
N TRP A 75 6.05 19.44 10.73
CA TRP A 75 6.41 19.02 12.10
C TRP A 75 7.91 18.78 12.22
N THR A 76 8.48 19.24 13.31
CA THR A 76 9.90 19.07 13.58
C THR A 76 10.16 17.81 14.40
N TYR A 77 11.16 17.03 13.95
CA TYR A 77 11.64 15.87 14.71
C TYR A 77 12.05 16.25 16.13
N ARG A 78 11.71 15.37 17.06
CA ARG A 78 12.17 15.46 18.46
C ARG A 78 12.93 14.17 18.82
N PRO A 79 13.97 14.23 19.68
CA PRO A 79 14.79 13.06 20.03
C PRO A 79 14.04 11.89 20.67
N ASP A 80 12.85 12.12 21.24
CA ASP A 80 11.96 11.09 21.79
C ASP A 80 11.20 10.28 20.74
N LEU A 81 11.25 10.72 19.47
CA LEU A 81 10.58 10.06 18.36
C LEU A 81 11.48 9.01 17.70
N PRO A 82 10.91 7.91 17.17
CA PRO A 82 11.70 6.89 16.49
C PRO A 82 12.19 7.38 15.12
N ALA A 83 13.49 7.55 14.95
CA ALA A 83 14.13 7.85 13.68
C ALA A 83 15.43 7.05 13.54
N SER A 84 15.55 6.34 12.44
CA SER A 84 16.70 5.47 12.15
C SER A 84 17.65 6.05 11.09
N ARG A 85 17.20 7.05 10.32
CA ARG A 85 17.92 7.61 9.19
C ARG A 85 18.00 9.14 9.29
N PRO A 86 19.03 9.76 8.73
CA PRO A 86 19.18 11.23 8.76
C PRO A 86 17.99 11.99 8.17
N GLU A 87 17.44 11.53 7.05
CA GLU A 87 16.30 12.14 6.37
C GLU A 87 14.98 12.11 7.18
N GLU A 88 14.92 11.32 8.24
CA GLU A 88 13.78 11.28 9.16
C GLU A 88 13.85 12.36 10.24
N LYS A 89 14.99 13.07 10.32
CA LYS A 89 15.26 14.09 11.32
C LYS A 89 15.20 15.47 10.68
N GLY A 90 14.62 16.42 11.38
CA GLY A 90 14.45 17.79 10.87
C GLY A 90 12.99 18.20 10.76
N ALA A 91 12.71 19.15 9.89
CA ALA A 91 11.38 19.63 9.56
C ALA A 91 10.80 18.75 8.44
N ILE A 92 9.65 18.14 8.67
CA ILE A 92 8.99 17.19 7.77
C ILE A 92 7.59 17.69 7.46
N ASP A 93 7.29 17.85 6.19
CA ASP A 93 5.96 18.08 5.64
C ASP A 93 5.32 16.78 5.11
N PRO A 94 4.05 16.78 4.67
CA PRO A 94 3.39 15.58 4.14
C PRO A 94 4.10 14.97 2.92
N THR A 95 4.67 15.78 2.03
CA THR A 95 5.42 15.30 0.85
C THR A 95 6.72 14.58 1.27
N ALA A 96 7.52 15.20 2.13
CA ALA A 96 8.73 14.59 2.67
C ALA A 96 8.40 13.32 3.48
N TRP A 97 7.34 13.35 4.27
CA TRP A 97 6.85 12.19 5.03
C TRP A 97 6.58 10.98 4.13
N LEU A 98 5.83 11.13 3.02
CA LEU A 98 5.54 10.02 2.11
C LEU A 98 6.78 9.61 1.31
N ARG A 99 7.56 10.59 0.79
CA ARG A 99 8.79 10.34 0.02
C ARG A 99 9.82 9.55 0.83
N ASP A 100 10.12 10.00 2.03
CA ASP A 100 11.18 9.45 2.89
C ASP A 100 10.65 8.38 3.85
N SER A 101 9.33 8.15 3.82
CA SER A 101 8.66 7.10 4.59
C SER A 101 8.79 7.24 6.11
N VAL A 102 8.74 8.48 6.63
CA VAL A 102 8.98 8.82 8.03
C VAL A 102 7.94 8.18 8.95
N VAL A 103 8.37 7.33 9.88
CA VAL A 103 7.47 6.55 10.72
C VAL A 103 6.82 7.43 11.80
N TRP A 104 7.60 8.24 12.50
CA TRP A 104 7.10 9.07 13.59
C TRP A 104 6.02 10.05 13.14
N TYR A 105 6.11 10.59 11.92
CA TYR A 105 5.09 11.48 11.36
C TYR A 105 3.74 10.75 11.20
N SER A 106 3.76 9.49 10.74
CA SER A 106 2.56 8.64 10.71
C SER A 106 1.97 8.45 12.11
N GLN A 107 2.81 8.22 13.10
CA GLN A 107 2.39 8.00 14.48
C GLN A 107 1.80 9.27 15.11
N GLU A 108 2.31 10.46 14.77
CA GLU A 108 1.72 11.72 15.21
C GLU A 108 0.33 11.94 14.58
N ILE A 109 0.15 11.62 13.28
CA ILE A 109 -1.18 11.69 12.66
C ILE A 109 -2.15 10.76 13.40
N THR A 110 -1.78 9.50 13.62
CA THR A 110 -2.69 8.53 14.25
C THR A 110 -2.97 8.87 15.71
N ARG A 111 -1.99 9.41 16.47
CA ARG A 111 -2.23 9.94 17.82
C ARG A 111 -3.25 11.08 17.83
N LYS A 112 -3.15 12.01 16.87
CA LYS A 112 -4.12 13.12 16.72
C LYS A 112 -5.51 12.63 16.31
N LEU A 113 -5.62 11.56 15.51
CA LEU A 113 -6.90 10.92 15.18
C LEU A 113 -7.56 10.31 16.43
N GLY A 114 -6.77 9.67 17.28
CA GLY A 114 -7.27 8.88 18.41
C GLY A 114 -7.84 7.52 17.99
N VAL A 115 -7.97 6.62 18.94
CA VAL A 115 -8.29 5.19 18.71
C VAL A 115 -9.62 5.01 17.97
N ALA A 116 -10.66 5.73 18.37
CA ALA A 116 -12.00 5.54 17.80
C ALA A 116 -12.07 5.93 16.31
N ARG A 117 -11.53 7.10 15.94
CA ARG A 117 -11.52 7.55 14.54
C ARG A 117 -10.61 6.66 13.69
N PHE A 118 -9.43 6.32 14.20
CA PHE A 118 -8.48 5.46 13.49
C PHE A 118 -9.11 4.11 13.15
N ARG A 119 -9.74 3.45 14.14
CA ARG A 119 -10.48 2.20 13.91
C ARG A 119 -11.62 2.38 12.91
N GLY A 120 -12.46 3.41 13.11
CA GLY A 120 -13.58 3.69 12.22
C GLY A 120 -13.17 3.86 10.75
N PHE A 121 -12.05 4.51 10.47
CA PHE A 121 -11.54 4.62 9.11
C PHE A 121 -11.05 3.28 8.55
N VAL A 122 -10.29 2.50 9.34
CA VAL A 122 -9.79 1.18 8.90
C VAL A 122 -10.94 0.25 8.57
N ASP A 123 -12.00 0.26 9.39
CA ASP A 123 -13.23 -0.51 9.17
C ASP A 123 -13.97 -0.03 7.90
N ALA A 124 -14.18 1.29 7.74
CA ALA A 124 -14.84 1.87 6.56
C ALA A 124 -14.08 1.60 5.26
N PHE A 125 -12.75 1.57 5.33
CA PHE A 125 -11.91 1.24 4.19
C PHE A 125 -11.89 -0.26 3.88
N HIS A 126 -12.44 -1.11 4.76
CA HIS A 126 -12.29 -2.57 4.68
C HIS A 126 -10.83 -2.97 4.41
N TYR A 127 -9.90 -2.37 5.16
CA TYR A 127 -8.47 -2.51 4.88
C TYR A 127 -7.92 -3.81 5.48
N GLY A 128 -7.70 -4.81 4.63
CA GLY A 128 -7.15 -6.11 5.00
C GLY A 128 -7.98 -6.82 6.08
N ASN A 129 -7.33 -7.26 7.17
CA ASN A 129 -8.01 -7.91 8.29
C ASN A 129 -8.66 -6.94 9.30
N MET A 130 -8.51 -5.61 9.07
CA MET A 130 -9.04 -4.54 9.93
C MET A 130 -8.57 -4.60 11.40
N ASP A 131 -7.60 -5.44 11.72
CA ASP A 131 -7.10 -5.61 13.09
C ASP A 131 -6.06 -4.53 13.44
N VAL A 132 -6.48 -3.56 14.22
CA VAL A 132 -5.65 -2.47 14.74
C VAL A 132 -5.33 -2.61 16.23
N SER A 133 -5.35 -3.82 16.77
CA SER A 133 -5.07 -4.09 18.18
C SER A 133 -3.60 -3.83 18.57
N GLY A 134 -2.67 -3.96 17.60
CA GLY A 134 -1.24 -3.79 17.86
C GLY A 134 -0.56 -5.06 18.34
N ASN A 135 0.56 -4.91 19.03
CA ASN A 135 1.28 -6.04 19.59
C ASN A 135 0.55 -6.57 20.83
N PRO A 136 0.48 -7.90 21.02
CA PRO A 136 -0.19 -8.49 22.16
C PRO A 136 0.30 -7.91 23.49
N GLY A 137 -0.62 -7.39 24.31
CA GLY A 137 -0.33 -6.82 25.63
C GLY A 137 0.34 -5.45 25.64
N ALA A 138 0.68 -4.85 24.49
CA ALA A 138 1.40 -3.58 24.43
C ALA A 138 0.50 -2.34 24.36
N ASN A 139 -0.79 -2.49 24.06
CA ASN A 139 -1.74 -1.38 23.85
C ASN A 139 -1.21 -0.29 22.88
N ASP A 140 -0.51 -0.73 21.83
CA ASP A 140 0.22 0.14 20.90
C ASP A 140 -0.40 0.16 19.48
N GLY A 141 -1.61 -0.36 19.32
CA GLY A 141 -2.27 -0.50 18.03
C GLY A 141 -2.37 0.80 17.24
N LEU A 142 -2.64 1.91 17.94
CA LEU A 142 -2.73 3.24 17.33
C LEU A 142 -1.44 3.69 16.62
N THR A 143 -0.30 3.17 17.01
CA THR A 143 1.00 3.61 16.49
C THR A 143 1.82 2.50 15.83
N ARG A 144 1.40 1.23 16.00
CA ARG A 144 2.20 0.09 15.55
C ARG A 144 1.44 -0.99 14.80
N ALA A 145 0.12 -0.96 14.74
CA ALA A 145 -0.67 -2.02 14.11
C ALA A 145 -0.15 -2.42 12.71
N TRP A 146 0.29 -1.46 11.90
CA TRP A 146 0.83 -1.68 10.55
C TRP A 146 2.34 -2.00 10.47
N LEU A 147 3.05 -1.98 11.60
CA LEU A 147 4.51 -2.15 11.68
C LEU A 147 4.89 -3.57 12.12
N VAL A 148 4.61 -4.55 11.25
CA VAL A 148 4.85 -5.98 11.49
C VAL A 148 4.11 -6.46 12.77
N SER A 149 2.85 -6.05 12.89
CA SER A 149 1.98 -6.33 14.03
C SER A 149 0.62 -6.86 13.56
N SER A 150 -0.48 -6.47 14.18
CA SER A 150 -1.82 -7.06 13.98
C SER A 150 -2.43 -6.83 12.61
N LEU A 151 -2.22 -5.64 12.02
CA LEU A 151 -2.81 -5.28 10.74
C LEU A 151 -2.11 -6.00 9.57
N GLN A 152 -2.89 -6.70 8.76
CA GLN A 152 -2.40 -7.47 7.63
C GLN A 152 -3.29 -7.28 6.40
N ILE A 153 -2.68 -7.31 5.22
CA ILE A 153 -3.36 -7.15 3.94
C ILE A 153 -2.66 -7.97 2.85
N SER A 154 -3.42 -8.47 1.89
CA SER A 154 -2.92 -9.18 0.70
C SER A 154 -2.71 -8.24 -0.48
N ALA A 155 -2.03 -8.72 -1.54
CA ALA A 155 -1.88 -7.96 -2.78
C ALA A 155 -3.22 -7.74 -3.48
N ASP A 156 -4.12 -8.72 -3.46
CA ASP A 156 -5.48 -8.58 -3.99
C ASP A 156 -6.25 -7.49 -3.26
N GLU A 157 -6.19 -7.45 -1.93
CA GLU A 157 -6.87 -6.45 -1.09
C GLU A 157 -6.26 -5.05 -1.25
N GLN A 158 -4.94 -4.94 -1.43
CA GLN A 158 -4.29 -3.66 -1.73
C GLN A 158 -4.81 -3.07 -3.04
N VAL A 159 -4.92 -3.88 -4.09
CA VAL A 159 -5.48 -3.46 -5.39
C VAL A 159 -6.94 -3.07 -5.25
N ALA A 160 -7.75 -3.82 -4.52
CA ALA A 160 -9.15 -3.50 -4.26
C ALA A 160 -9.31 -2.15 -3.51
N PHE A 161 -8.51 -1.91 -2.48
CA PHE A 161 -8.48 -0.65 -1.74
C PHE A 161 -8.08 0.53 -2.64
N LEU A 162 -6.99 0.39 -3.41
CA LEU A 162 -6.50 1.45 -4.31
C LEU A 162 -7.51 1.79 -5.41
N ARG A 163 -8.21 0.79 -5.95
CA ARG A 163 -9.30 1.04 -6.92
C ARG A 163 -10.40 1.88 -6.30
N ARG A 164 -10.89 1.54 -5.11
CA ARG A 164 -11.90 2.31 -4.40
C ARG A 164 -11.42 3.73 -4.07
N MET A 165 -10.13 3.90 -3.74
CA MET A 165 -9.53 5.22 -3.55
C MET A 165 -9.59 6.05 -4.84
N LEU A 166 -9.14 5.49 -5.96
CA LEU A 166 -9.13 6.19 -7.26
C LEU A 166 -10.55 6.45 -7.79
N GLY A 167 -11.49 5.54 -7.53
CA GLY A 167 -12.92 5.68 -7.82
C GLY A 167 -13.66 6.62 -6.87
N ARG A 168 -12.99 7.14 -5.83
CA ARG A 168 -13.60 7.98 -4.76
C ARG A 168 -14.73 7.28 -4.01
N GLU A 169 -14.61 5.98 -3.80
CA GLU A 169 -15.65 5.11 -3.21
C GLU A 169 -15.43 4.86 -1.69
N LEU A 170 -14.53 5.62 -1.05
CA LEU A 170 -14.22 5.44 0.38
C LEU A 170 -15.03 6.36 1.30
N GLY A 171 -15.96 7.16 0.75
CA GLY A 171 -16.83 8.05 1.53
C GLY A 171 -16.10 9.26 2.12
N LEU A 172 -15.03 9.73 1.47
CA LEU A 172 -14.23 10.87 1.89
C LEU A 172 -14.48 12.11 1.03
N SER A 173 -14.03 13.26 1.50
CA SER A 173 -14.08 14.51 0.76
C SER A 173 -13.22 14.48 -0.51
N GLY A 174 -13.59 15.27 -1.51
CA GLY A 174 -12.77 15.47 -2.71
C GLY A 174 -11.37 15.99 -2.40
N HIS A 175 -11.23 16.79 -1.34
CA HIS A 175 -9.96 17.30 -0.83
C HIS A 175 -9.04 16.16 -0.36
N ALA A 176 -9.54 15.22 0.46
CA ALA A 176 -8.73 14.10 0.95
C ALA A 176 -8.15 13.26 -0.18
N TYR A 177 -8.94 12.95 -1.21
CA TYR A 177 -8.45 12.21 -2.38
C TYR A 177 -7.41 13.00 -3.17
N ALA A 178 -7.68 14.28 -3.46
CA ALA A 178 -6.78 15.12 -4.26
C ALA A 178 -5.42 15.30 -3.57
N MET A 179 -5.41 15.71 -2.31
CA MET A 179 -4.19 15.94 -1.55
C MET A 179 -3.39 14.65 -1.33
N THR A 180 -4.08 13.53 -1.09
CA THR A 180 -3.41 12.22 -1.00
C THR A 180 -2.72 11.86 -2.31
N ALA A 181 -3.38 12.03 -3.46
CA ALA A 181 -2.80 11.74 -4.76
C ALA A 181 -1.61 12.65 -5.07
N GLU A 182 -1.72 13.96 -4.80
CA GLU A 182 -0.67 14.95 -5.02
C GLU A 182 0.58 14.70 -4.15
N THR A 183 0.38 14.19 -2.93
CA THR A 183 1.48 13.90 -2.01
C THR A 183 2.21 12.58 -2.33
N MET A 184 1.66 11.73 -3.20
CA MET A 184 2.26 10.43 -3.52
C MET A 184 3.57 10.59 -4.30
N PRO A 185 4.63 9.84 -3.92
CA PRO A 185 5.86 9.79 -4.70
C PRO A 185 5.62 9.34 -6.14
N GLU A 186 6.20 10.08 -7.09
CA GLU A 186 6.13 9.80 -8.53
C GLU A 186 7.40 9.13 -9.03
N PHE A 187 7.24 8.22 -10.00
CA PHE A 187 8.31 7.50 -10.68
C PHE A 187 7.99 7.36 -12.16
N GLN A 188 9.02 7.17 -12.98
CA GLN A 188 8.87 6.79 -14.37
C GLN A 188 9.16 5.31 -14.56
N ALA A 189 8.33 4.61 -15.31
CA ALA A 189 8.52 3.21 -15.66
C ALA A 189 8.73 3.02 -17.15
N ALA A 190 9.27 1.86 -17.53
CA ALA A 190 9.46 1.49 -18.92
C ALA A 190 8.14 1.61 -19.71
N GLY A 191 8.27 1.97 -20.99
CA GLY A 191 7.11 2.14 -21.87
C GLY A 191 6.32 3.44 -21.67
N GLY A 192 6.85 4.42 -20.92
CA GLY A 192 6.25 5.74 -20.75
C GLY A 192 5.08 5.79 -19.75
N TRP A 193 5.10 4.92 -18.73
CA TRP A 193 4.17 4.96 -17.62
C TRP A 193 4.64 5.94 -16.56
N THR A 194 3.78 6.86 -16.13
CA THR A 194 3.94 7.63 -14.91
C THR A 194 3.34 6.85 -13.75
N VAL A 195 4.10 6.65 -12.70
CA VAL A 195 3.76 5.75 -11.58
C VAL A 195 3.72 6.52 -10.28
N HIS A 196 2.61 6.47 -9.58
CA HIS A 196 2.46 7.00 -8.22
C HIS A 196 2.41 5.81 -7.25
N GLY A 197 3.33 5.76 -6.31
CA GLY A 197 3.41 4.57 -5.48
C GLY A 197 4.15 4.71 -4.18
N LYS A 198 3.81 3.83 -3.23
CA LYS A 198 4.39 3.77 -1.91
C LYS A 198 5.08 2.45 -1.66
N THR A 199 6.31 2.51 -1.20
CA THR A 199 7.07 1.35 -0.74
C THR A 199 6.75 1.01 0.71
N GLY A 200 6.87 -0.28 1.04
CA GLY A 200 6.88 -0.78 2.41
C GLY A 200 8.05 -1.71 2.63
N SER A 201 8.67 -1.67 3.80
CA SER A 201 9.76 -2.59 4.19
C SER A 201 9.52 -3.08 5.60
N GLY A 202 9.74 -4.35 5.84
CA GLY A 202 9.57 -4.99 7.14
C GLY A 202 10.05 -6.43 7.11
N ARG A 203 9.36 -7.29 7.84
CA ARG A 203 9.64 -8.73 7.92
C ARG A 203 8.35 -9.51 7.75
N ALA A 204 8.43 -10.68 7.15
CA ALA A 204 7.35 -11.64 7.19
C ALA A 204 7.08 -12.06 8.63
N GLN A 205 5.83 -12.45 8.92
CA GLN A 205 5.48 -12.98 10.22
C GLN A 205 5.53 -14.52 10.19
N ARG A 206 5.85 -15.10 11.32
CA ARG A 206 5.73 -16.53 11.59
C ARG A 206 4.27 -16.86 11.89
N THR A 207 3.95 -18.14 11.97
CA THR A 207 2.61 -18.61 12.33
C THR A 207 2.16 -18.19 13.73
N ASP A 208 3.12 -17.86 14.62
CA ASP A 208 2.85 -17.31 15.97
C ASP A 208 2.67 -15.77 15.97
N GLY A 209 2.61 -15.14 14.79
CA GLY A 209 2.47 -13.69 14.62
C GLY A 209 3.74 -12.89 14.84
N LYS A 210 4.82 -13.50 15.32
CA LYS A 210 6.09 -12.78 15.57
C LYS A 210 6.87 -12.56 14.27
N PRO A 211 7.70 -11.50 14.19
CA PRO A 211 8.56 -11.28 13.03
C PRO A 211 9.54 -12.43 12.78
N ALA A 212 9.61 -12.91 11.56
CA ALA A 212 10.62 -13.87 11.14
C ALA A 212 11.95 -13.15 10.88
N GLN A 213 12.98 -13.44 11.67
CA GLN A 213 14.22 -12.66 11.65
C GLN A 213 14.95 -12.66 10.29
N ASN A 214 14.95 -13.78 9.59
CA ASN A 214 15.69 -13.96 8.33
C ASN A 214 14.77 -13.93 7.09
N ARG A 215 13.60 -13.34 7.18
CA ARG A 215 12.65 -13.21 6.07
C ARG A 215 12.20 -11.76 5.87
N PRO A 216 13.07 -10.91 5.32
CA PRO A 216 12.71 -9.54 5.00
C PRO A 216 11.54 -9.48 4.03
N LEU A 217 10.70 -8.46 4.18
CA LEU A 217 9.51 -8.21 3.38
C LEU A 217 9.62 -6.86 2.69
N GLY A 218 9.32 -6.83 1.40
CA GLY A 218 9.18 -5.61 0.61
C GLY A 218 7.80 -5.51 -0.02
N TRP A 219 7.27 -4.28 -0.09
CA TRP A 219 6.06 -3.90 -0.82
C TRP A 219 6.33 -2.74 -1.77
N PHE A 220 5.62 -2.73 -2.90
CA PHE A 220 5.36 -1.54 -3.69
C PHE A 220 3.93 -1.58 -4.21
N VAL A 221 3.14 -0.56 -3.88
CA VAL A 221 1.72 -0.47 -4.22
C VAL A 221 1.39 0.93 -4.72
N GLY A 222 0.40 1.05 -5.62
CA GLY A 222 0.02 2.33 -6.17
C GLY A 222 -0.77 2.21 -7.47
N TRP A 223 -0.66 3.23 -8.32
CA TRP A 223 -1.25 3.24 -9.65
C TRP A 223 -0.28 3.80 -10.67
N ALA A 224 -0.58 3.56 -11.94
CA ALA A 224 0.19 4.06 -13.05
C ALA A 224 -0.72 4.54 -14.17
N GLU A 225 -0.27 5.57 -14.89
CA GLU A 225 -1.02 6.24 -15.94
C GLU A 225 -0.22 6.34 -17.24
N LYS A 226 -0.88 6.09 -18.37
CA LYS A 226 -0.30 6.25 -19.72
C LYS A 226 -1.41 6.40 -20.75
N GLY A 227 -1.39 7.49 -21.51
CA GLY A 227 -2.28 7.67 -22.67
C GLY A 227 -3.77 7.53 -22.32
N GLY A 228 -4.21 8.08 -21.20
CA GLY A 228 -5.59 7.96 -20.71
C GLY A 228 -5.94 6.62 -20.06
N ARG A 229 -5.06 5.63 -20.10
CA ARG A 229 -5.22 4.37 -19.35
C ARG A 229 -4.67 4.52 -17.94
N ARG A 230 -5.35 3.91 -16.98
CA ARG A 230 -4.93 3.87 -15.60
C ARG A 230 -5.00 2.44 -15.07
N VAL A 231 -3.93 1.99 -14.42
CA VAL A 231 -3.86 0.68 -13.77
C VAL A 231 -3.50 0.84 -12.31
N VAL A 232 -4.00 -0.05 -11.46
CA VAL A 232 -3.60 -0.19 -10.06
C VAL A 232 -2.74 -1.43 -9.91
N PHE A 233 -1.79 -1.38 -8.97
CA PHE A 233 -0.89 -2.50 -8.74
C PHE A 233 -0.53 -2.69 -7.27
N ALA A 234 -0.22 -3.93 -6.94
CA ALA A 234 0.45 -4.30 -5.71
C ALA A 234 1.47 -5.41 -5.98
N ARG A 235 2.71 -5.20 -5.55
CA ARG A 235 3.74 -6.25 -5.54
C ARG A 235 4.31 -6.38 -4.14
N ARG A 236 4.37 -7.63 -3.66
CA ARG A 236 5.03 -8.03 -2.42
C ARG A 236 6.11 -9.05 -2.74
N GLN A 237 7.23 -8.95 -2.03
CA GLN A 237 8.27 -10.00 -2.06
C GLN A 237 8.75 -10.30 -0.64
N VAL A 238 8.85 -11.59 -0.33
CA VAL A 238 9.51 -12.08 0.88
C VAL A 238 10.88 -12.63 0.46
N PHE A 239 11.93 -12.11 1.06
CA PHE A 239 13.30 -12.55 0.79
C PHE A 239 13.69 -13.64 1.79
N ASP A 240 14.55 -14.55 1.41
CA ASP A 240 15.03 -15.68 2.22
C ASP A 240 16.39 -15.45 2.86
N HIS A 241 16.98 -14.27 2.65
CA HIS A 241 18.28 -13.87 3.20
C HIS A 241 18.19 -12.49 3.85
N PRO A 242 19.02 -12.21 4.87
CA PRO A 242 19.11 -10.88 5.45
C PRO A 242 19.42 -9.83 4.38
N SER A 243 18.80 -8.66 4.49
CA SER A 243 19.03 -7.54 3.59
C SER A 243 19.28 -6.29 4.42
N ASP A 244 20.34 -5.60 4.11
CA ASP A 244 20.71 -4.29 4.62
C ASP A 244 19.97 -3.16 3.92
N ALA A 245 19.40 -3.44 2.74
CA ALA A 245 18.67 -2.48 1.94
C ALA A 245 17.19 -2.40 2.34
N LEU A 246 16.58 -1.27 2.01
CA LEU A 246 15.14 -1.09 2.07
C LEU A 246 14.46 -1.97 1.01
N ASN A 247 13.98 -3.14 1.42
CA ASN A 247 13.44 -4.16 0.51
C ASN A 247 12.30 -3.63 -0.37
N GLY A 248 11.51 -2.69 0.12
CA GLY A 248 10.51 -2.01 -0.69
C GLY A 248 11.09 -1.31 -1.92
N ARG A 249 12.32 -0.77 -1.87
CA ARG A 249 12.98 -0.18 -3.05
C ARG A 249 13.34 -1.23 -4.10
N LYS A 250 13.77 -2.43 -3.68
CA LYS A 250 14.02 -3.55 -4.60
C LYS A 250 12.73 -3.97 -5.31
N VAL A 251 11.65 -4.13 -4.55
CA VAL A 251 10.33 -4.50 -5.11
C VAL A 251 9.81 -3.43 -6.07
N ARG A 252 9.96 -2.13 -5.71
CA ARG A 252 9.63 -1.02 -6.60
C ARG A 252 10.38 -1.11 -7.92
N ASN A 253 11.70 -1.22 -7.86
CA ASN A 253 12.53 -1.25 -9.07
C ASN A 253 12.17 -2.42 -9.99
N GLY A 254 11.90 -3.60 -9.42
CA GLY A 254 11.42 -4.76 -10.17
C GLY A 254 10.06 -4.50 -10.83
N LEU A 255 9.09 -3.92 -10.10
CA LEU A 255 7.79 -3.60 -10.70
C LEU A 255 7.91 -2.55 -11.80
N LEU A 256 8.69 -1.47 -11.60
CA LEU A 256 8.87 -0.43 -12.62
C LEU A 256 9.46 -0.99 -13.93
N ALA A 257 10.36 -1.97 -13.83
CA ALA A 257 10.91 -2.65 -15.00
C ALA A 257 9.86 -3.52 -15.73
N ASP A 258 9.00 -4.21 -14.97
CA ASP A 258 8.05 -5.19 -15.50
C ASP A 258 6.72 -4.58 -15.94
N LEU A 259 6.39 -3.35 -15.48
CA LEU A 259 5.04 -2.78 -15.55
C LEU A 259 4.47 -2.75 -16.96
N ALA A 260 5.27 -2.40 -17.97
CA ALA A 260 4.81 -2.33 -19.35
C ALA A 260 4.31 -3.68 -19.87
N GLY A 261 4.98 -4.78 -19.49
CA GLY A 261 4.55 -6.13 -19.85
C GLY A 261 3.34 -6.62 -19.03
N LEU A 262 3.20 -6.16 -17.78
CA LEU A 262 2.10 -6.56 -16.90
C LEU A 262 0.80 -5.80 -17.21
N ALA A 263 0.91 -4.58 -17.73
CA ALA A 263 -0.25 -3.72 -18.02
C ALA A 263 -0.82 -3.93 -19.43
N GLY A 264 -0.09 -4.61 -20.32
CA GLY A 264 -0.52 -4.93 -21.70
C GLY A 264 -0.38 -3.76 -22.65
#